data_9fc9f2892845225267cfe153551448aa
#
_entry.id   9fc9f2892845225267cfe153551448aa
#
_cell.length_a   1.000
_cell.length_b   1.000
_cell.length_c   1.000
_cell.angle_alpha   90.00
_cell.angle_beta   90.00
_cell.angle_gamma   90.00
#
_symmetry.space_group_name_H-M   'P 1'
#
loop_
_entity.id
_entity.type
_entity.pdbx_description
1 polymer ?
#
loop_
_entity_poly.entity_id
_entity_poly.type
_entity_poly.pdbx_seq_one_letter_code
_entity_poly.pdbx_strand_id
1 'polypeptide(L)'
;HHAVLAEHGAVSSECAAEMASGARRAGRADIGLSITGIAGPGGGSETKPVGLTYIAVDDGIVRRVERHVFPGGRDDVRTAAAERALHMLIELLSSHDAR
;
A
#
# COMPACT_ATOMS: atom_id res chain seq x y z
N HIS A 1 -11.85 -10.77 3.57
CA HIS A 1 -11.77 -9.75 2.50
C HIS A 1 -13.00 -8.87 2.44
N HIS A 2 -14.18 -9.48 2.34
CA HIS A 2 -15.42 -8.72 2.24
C HIS A 2 -15.69 -7.88 3.47
N ALA A 3 -15.36 -8.41 4.66
CA ALA A 3 -15.54 -7.67 5.91
C ALA A 3 -14.64 -6.43 5.95
N VAL A 4 -13.40 -6.55 5.48
CA VAL A 4 -12.46 -5.42 5.44
C VAL A 4 -12.96 -4.33 4.49
N LEU A 5 -13.41 -4.71 3.29
CA LEU A 5 -13.95 -3.76 2.33
C LEU A 5 -15.21 -3.07 2.84
N ALA A 6 -16.11 -3.83 3.51
CA ALA A 6 -17.35 -3.28 4.03
C ALA A 6 -17.10 -2.29 5.18
N GLU A 7 -16.14 -2.58 6.05
CA GLU A 7 -15.86 -1.77 7.23
C GLU A 7 -14.95 -0.57 6.94
N HIS A 8 -13.94 -0.75 6.09
CA HIS A 8 -12.86 0.23 5.92
C HIS A 8 -12.79 0.86 4.53
N GLY A 9 -13.47 0.26 3.55
CA GLY A 9 -13.38 0.69 2.17
C GLY A 9 -12.09 0.21 1.50
N ALA A 10 -11.99 0.45 0.19
CA ALA A 10 -10.85 -0.02 -0.60
C ALA A 10 -9.57 0.77 -0.31
N VAL A 11 -9.70 2.07 -0.01
CA VAL A 11 -8.54 2.92 0.29
C VAL A 11 -8.42 3.03 1.81
N SER A 12 -7.74 2.06 2.41
CA SER A 12 -7.53 1.98 3.86
C SER A 12 -6.29 1.17 4.16
N SER A 13 -5.73 1.37 5.36
CA SER A 13 -4.57 0.60 5.80
C SER A 13 -4.90 -0.89 5.92
N GLU A 14 -6.09 -1.21 6.37
CA GLU A 14 -6.56 -2.59 6.55
C GLU A 14 -6.67 -3.30 5.20
N CYS A 15 -7.23 -2.63 4.21
CA CYS A 15 -7.36 -3.18 2.87
C CYS A 15 -5.99 -3.36 2.21
N ALA A 16 -5.10 -2.37 2.35
CA ALA A 16 -3.74 -2.46 1.82
C ALA A 16 -2.99 -3.64 2.43
N ALA A 17 -3.09 -3.83 3.74
CA ALA A 17 -2.47 -4.95 4.44
C ALA A 17 -3.00 -6.30 3.93
N GLU A 18 -4.31 -6.42 3.78
CA GLU A 18 -4.93 -7.64 3.27
C GLU A 18 -4.52 -7.93 1.83
N MET A 19 -4.43 -6.90 1.00
CA MET A 19 -3.99 -7.05 -0.39
C MET A 19 -2.54 -7.54 -0.47
N ALA A 20 -1.65 -6.99 0.34
CA ALA A 20 -0.24 -7.42 0.37
C ALA A 20 -0.12 -8.88 0.82
N SER A 21 -0.81 -9.24 1.89
CA SER A 21 -0.81 -10.61 2.41
C SER A 21 -1.42 -11.58 1.39
N GLY A 22 -2.52 -11.18 0.74
CA GLY A 22 -3.18 -11.99 -0.28
C GLY A 22 -2.31 -12.22 -1.50
N ALA A 23 -1.62 -11.17 -1.96
CA ALA A 23 -0.70 -11.28 -3.09
C ALA A 23 0.45 -12.24 -2.77
N ARG A 24 1.03 -12.14 -1.56
CA ARG A 24 2.10 -13.02 -1.14
C ARG A 24 1.64 -14.48 -1.12
N ARG A 25 0.48 -14.76 -0.53
CA ARG A 25 -0.06 -16.12 -0.46
C ARG A 25 -0.43 -16.68 -1.83
N ALA A 26 -1.13 -15.87 -2.64
CA ALA A 26 -1.57 -16.31 -3.97
C ALA A 26 -0.39 -16.63 -4.90
N GLY A 27 0.67 -15.84 -4.82
CA GLY A 27 1.88 -16.05 -5.62
C GLY A 27 2.86 -17.03 -5.00
N ARG A 28 2.59 -17.52 -3.80
CA ARG A 28 3.54 -18.34 -3.02
C ARG A 28 4.90 -17.65 -2.93
N ALA A 29 4.86 -16.34 -2.76
CA ALA A 29 6.04 -15.50 -2.74
C ALA A 29 6.52 -15.27 -1.31
N ASP A 30 7.78 -14.87 -1.18
CA ASP A 30 8.34 -14.50 0.12
C ASP A 30 7.83 -13.14 0.58
N ILE A 31 7.54 -12.23 -0.37
CA ILE A 31 7.09 -10.88 -0.06
C ILE A 31 5.90 -10.52 -0.95
N GLY A 32 4.89 -9.91 -0.34
CA GLY A 32 3.77 -9.28 -1.02
C GLY A 32 3.83 -7.77 -0.88
N LEU A 33 3.41 -7.08 -1.92
CA LEU A 33 3.35 -5.61 -1.95
C LEU A 33 1.99 -5.19 -2.47
N SER A 34 1.42 -4.15 -1.88
CA SER A 34 0.20 -3.54 -2.40
C SER A 34 0.30 -2.02 -2.36
N ILE A 35 -0.34 -1.39 -3.33
CA ILE A 35 -0.52 0.06 -3.39
C ILE A 35 -1.98 0.29 -3.69
N THR A 36 -2.66 1.07 -2.85
CA THR A 36 -4.04 1.47 -3.09
C THR A 36 -4.20 2.94 -2.77
N GLY A 37 -4.95 3.67 -3.60
CA GLY A 37 -5.04 5.11 -3.41
C GLY A 37 -6.08 5.78 -4.29
N ILE A 38 -6.23 7.08 -4.05
CA ILE A 38 -7.07 7.97 -4.82
C ILE A 38 -6.17 8.91 -5.61
N ALA A 39 -6.01 8.65 -6.91
CA ALA A 39 -5.29 9.54 -7.81
C ALA A 39 -6.28 10.56 -8.40
N GLY A 40 -5.89 11.85 -8.40
CA GLY A 40 -6.77 12.92 -8.93
C GLY A 40 -6.96 12.88 -10.43
N PRO A 41 -7.76 13.83 -10.96
CA PRO A 41 -8.62 14.73 -10.22
C PRO A 41 -9.94 14.08 -9.82
N GLY A 42 -10.57 14.61 -8.79
CA GLY A 42 -11.87 14.13 -8.32
C GLY A 42 -11.78 12.92 -7.42
N GLY A 43 -12.88 12.57 -6.78
CA GLY A 43 -12.98 11.39 -5.93
C GLY A 43 -12.46 11.53 -4.51
N GLY A 44 -11.90 12.67 -4.16
CA GLY A 44 -11.40 12.90 -2.80
C GLY A 44 -12.49 13.39 -1.84
N SER A 45 -12.24 13.26 -0.55
CA SER A 45 -13.07 13.79 0.52
C SER A 45 -12.16 14.32 1.64
N GLU A 46 -12.74 14.91 2.68
CA GLU A 46 -11.94 15.41 3.82
C GLU A 46 -11.12 14.32 4.49
N THR A 47 -11.70 13.12 4.63
CA THR A 47 -11.03 12.00 5.28
C THR A 47 -10.21 11.17 4.30
N LYS A 48 -10.55 11.23 3.01
CA LYS A 48 -9.83 10.51 1.94
C LYS A 48 -9.53 11.47 0.79
N PRO A 49 -8.54 12.34 0.96
CA PRO A 49 -8.22 13.35 -0.06
C PRO A 49 -7.62 12.72 -1.31
N VAL A 50 -7.66 13.49 -2.40
CA VAL A 50 -6.92 13.11 -3.62
C VAL A 50 -5.44 13.01 -3.30
N GLY A 51 -4.80 11.96 -3.79
CA GLY A 51 -3.40 11.67 -3.49
C GLY A 51 -3.19 10.77 -2.29
N LEU A 52 -4.27 10.48 -1.54
CA LEU A 52 -4.18 9.52 -0.43
C LEU A 52 -3.79 8.14 -0.97
N THR A 53 -2.75 7.58 -0.40
CA THR A 53 -2.21 6.30 -0.84
C THR A 53 -1.80 5.49 0.39
N TYR A 54 -2.15 4.22 0.38
CA TYR A 54 -1.65 3.24 1.34
C TYR A 54 -0.74 2.27 0.62
N ILE A 55 0.43 2.04 1.20
CA ILE A 55 1.42 1.11 0.66
C ILE A 55 1.70 0.09 1.73
N ALA A 56 1.59 -1.19 1.40
CA ALA A 56 1.83 -2.27 2.35
C ALA A 56 2.81 -3.28 1.79
N VAL A 57 3.68 -3.79 2.67
CA VAL A 57 4.57 -4.91 2.37
C VAL A 57 4.40 -5.96 3.45
N ASP A 58 4.49 -7.23 3.07
CA ASP A 58 4.28 -8.36 3.97
C ASP A 58 5.25 -9.49 3.58
N ASP A 59 6.12 -9.89 4.51
CA ASP A 59 7.05 -11.01 4.30
C ASP A 59 6.63 -12.29 5.04
N GLY A 60 5.41 -12.30 5.57
CA GLY A 60 4.90 -13.42 6.34
C GLY A 60 5.20 -13.33 7.83
N ILE A 61 6.16 -12.52 8.22
CA ILE A 61 6.55 -12.29 9.61
C ILE A 61 6.28 -10.83 9.99
N VAL A 62 6.75 -9.91 9.15
CA VAL A 62 6.59 -8.48 9.34
C VAL A 62 5.63 -7.94 8.29
N ARG A 63 4.70 -7.10 8.72
CA ARG A 63 3.77 -6.39 7.85
C ARG A 63 3.91 -4.91 8.15
N ARG A 64 4.23 -4.13 7.13
CA ARG A 64 4.36 -2.67 7.26
C ARG A 64 3.35 -2.01 6.34
N VAL A 65 2.66 -1.01 6.86
CA VAL A 65 1.71 -0.21 6.09
C VAL A 65 2.03 1.25 6.32
N GLU A 66 2.11 2.01 5.24
CA GLU A 66 2.32 3.46 5.30
C GLU A 66 1.15 4.17 4.62
N ARG A 67 0.78 5.31 5.20
CA ARG A 67 -0.22 6.22 4.66
C ARG A 67 0.47 7.49 4.19
N HIS A 68 0.22 7.87 2.96
CA HIS A 68 0.77 9.09 2.38
C HIS A 68 -0.31 9.88 1.66
N VAL A 69 -0.15 11.19 1.59
CA VAL A 69 -0.93 12.04 0.71
C VAL A 69 0.06 12.71 -0.23
N PHE A 70 0.16 12.18 -1.44
CA PHE A 70 1.11 12.69 -2.41
C PHE A 70 0.51 13.85 -3.20
N PRO A 71 1.29 14.93 -3.40
CA PRO A 71 0.82 16.08 -4.17
C PRO A 71 0.91 15.82 -5.67
N GLY A 72 0.24 16.69 -6.43
CA GLY A 72 0.33 16.69 -7.89
C GLY A 72 -0.82 15.94 -8.55
N GLY A 73 -0.65 15.73 -9.84
CA GLY A 73 -1.63 15.02 -10.65
C GLY A 73 -1.51 13.51 -10.54
N ARG A 74 -2.30 12.82 -11.34
CA ARG A 74 -2.35 11.34 -11.31
C ARG A 74 -0.96 10.71 -11.50
N ASP A 75 -0.20 11.17 -12.48
CA ASP A 75 1.12 10.60 -12.78
C ASP A 75 2.13 10.89 -11.67
N ASP A 76 2.05 12.09 -11.06
CA ASP A 76 2.90 12.45 -9.93
C ASP A 76 2.66 11.55 -8.74
N VAL A 77 1.38 11.30 -8.43
CA VAL A 77 0.98 10.42 -7.33
C VAL A 77 1.46 8.99 -7.59
N ARG A 78 1.26 8.50 -8.81
CA ARG A 78 1.67 7.14 -9.17
C ARG A 78 3.19 6.96 -9.08
N THR A 79 3.95 7.94 -9.56
CA THR A 79 5.41 7.90 -9.49
C THR A 79 5.89 7.94 -8.05
N ALA A 80 5.35 8.85 -7.24
CA ALA A 80 5.72 8.96 -5.83
C ALA A 80 5.39 7.68 -5.05
N ALA A 81 4.21 7.10 -5.31
CA ALA A 81 3.81 5.85 -4.67
C ALA A 81 4.74 4.70 -5.05
N ALA A 82 5.11 4.60 -6.32
CA ALA A 82 6.00 3.55 -6.80
C ALA A 82 7.40 3.69 -6.18
N GLU A 83 7.92 4.92 -6.10
CA GLU A 83 9.22 5.17 -5.48
C GLU A 83 9.20 4.80 -3.99
N ARG A 84 8.16 5.21 -3.28
CA ARG A 84 8.06 4.88 -1.85
C ARG A 84 7.92 3.38 -1.64
N ALA A 85 7.12 2.71 -2.46
CA ALA A 85 6.96 1.25 -2.40
C ALA A 85 8.29 0.53 -2.59
N LEU A 86 9.09 0.98 -3.55
CA LEU A 86 10.41 0.42 -3.78
C LEU A 86 11.32 0.60 -2.56
N HIS A 87 11.31 1.78 -1.95
CA HIS A 87 12.08 2.03 -0.73
C HIS A 87 11.65 1.12 0.42
N MET A 88 10.34 0.93 0.61
CA MET A 88 9.82 0.04 1.63
C MET A 88 10.28 -1.40 1.41
N LEU A 89 10.28 -1.83 0.15
CA LEU A 89 10.74 -3.16 -0.23
C LEU A 89 12.23 -3.34 0.07
N ILE A 90 13.04 -2.35 -0.27
CA ILE A 90 14.48 -2.37 -0.01
C ILE A 90 14.74 -2.44 1.50
N GLU A 91 14.03 -1.64 2.29
CA GLU A 91 14.14 -1.65 3.74
C GLU A 91 13.79 -3.02 4.32
N LEU A 92 12.75 -3.66 3.80
CA LEU A 92 12.33 -4.98 4.24
C LEU A 92 13.37 -6.05 3.90
N LEU A 93 13.93 -6.00 2.70
CA LEU A 93 14.99 -6.91 2.26
C LEU A 93 16.25 -6.75 3.10
N SER A 94 16.60 -5.53 3.47
CA SER A 94 17.72 -5.25 4.37
C SER A 94 17.49 -5.85 5.76
N SER A 95 16.26 -5.83 6.23
CA SER A 95 15.88 -6.49 7.48
C SER A 95 16.05 -8.01 7.39
N HIS A 96 15.74 -8.61 6.22
CA HIS A 96 15.95 -10.04 6.01
C HIS A 96 17.42 -10.39 6.14
N ASP A 97 18.31 -9.59 5.56
CA ASP A 97 19.75 -9.82 5.66
C ASP A 97 20.25 -9.74 7.09
N ALA A 98 19.63 -8.91 7.92
CA ALA A 98 19.99 -8.73 9.32
C ALA A 98 19.52 -9.88 10.23
N ARG A 99 18.58 -10.69 9.73
CA ARG A 99 18.05 -11.84 10.48
C ARG A 99 18.96 -13.04 10.32
#